data_691b8ba1434dbe8c88dadbf6657cf27e
#
_entry.id   691b8ba1434dbe8c88dadbf6657cf27e
#
_cell.length_a   1.000
_cell.length_b   1.000
_cell.length_c   1.000
_cell.angle_alpha   90.00
_cell.angle_beta   90.00
_cell.angle_gamma   90.00
#
_symmetry.space_group_name_H-M   'P 1'
#
loop_
_entity.id
_entity.type
_entity.pdbx_description
1 polymer ?
#
loop_
_entity_poly.entity_id
_entity_poly.type
_entity_poly.pdbx_seq_one_letter_code
_entity_poly.pdbx_strand_id
1 'polypeptide(L)'
;MSDLHPYRERIPPVSYNTERPIWSVMIPTYNCANYLRETLASVLAQDPGSDMMQIEVVDDRSTQDDPQAVVEELGGDRVGFYQQQKNVGHIRNFETCLQRSRGKLIHLLHGDDCVRDGFYRQLQRGFDENPSIGAAFCRHMFMDEEGHWSYISDLEQLESGILSNWLEQIVLRQRIQTPSIVVRREVYEQLGGFDRRFSCWGEDWEMWVRIAAHYPVWYEVEPLALYRTRSTSLSGNSVRTGKNIQDIRKAIEMVREYLPKERAKQLTQKTLTHYALFALGYASQLAAKGDTYGAKNQIREALLCQSSLKIIFPALKLSTKLYYRQILDKIRKY
;
A
#
# COMPACT_ATOMS: atom_id res chain seq x y z
N MET A 1 -22.87 18.90 0.80
CA MET A 1 -21.78 18.48 -0.10
C MET A 1 -20.51 18.79 0.66
N SER A 2 -19.81 17.80 1.22
CA SER A 2 -18.55 18.05 1.90
C SER A 2 -17.53 18.54 0.86
N ASP A 3 -16.89 19.67 1.14
CA ASP A 3 -15.77 20.16 0.35
C ASP A 3 -14.71 19.06 0.35
N LEU A 4 -14.60 18.35 -0.77
CA LEU A 4 -13.57 17.33 -0.95
C LEU A 4 -12.21 18.01 -0.80
N HIS A 5 -11.35 17.38 -0.02
CA HIS A 5 -10.02 17.87 0.25
C HIS A 5 -9.26 18.14 -1.09
N PRO A 6 -8.65 19.32 -1.30
CA PRO A 6 -8.13 19.76 -2.62
C PRO A 6 -7.05 18.84 -3.22
N TYR A 7 -6.47 17.96 -2.42
CA TYR A 7 -5.42 17.03 -2.85
C TYR A 7 -5.91 15.61 -3.14
N ARG A 8 -7.26 15.36 -3.07
CA ARG A 8 -7.85 14.05 -3.33
C ARG A 8 -8.76 14.16 -4.54
N GLU A 9 -8.58 13.26 -5.49
CA GLU A 9 -9.43 13.23 -6.70
C GLU A 9 -10.85 12.83 -6.32
N ARG A 10 -11.81 13.50 -6.94
CA ARG A 10 -13.21 13.10 -6.86
C ARG A 10 -13.43 11.88 -7.76
N ILE A 11 -13.97 10.81 -7.19
CA ILE A 11 -14.38 9.64 -7.96
C ILE A 11 -15.87 9.79 -8.27
N PRO A 12 -16.24 10.00 -9.54
CA PRO A 12 -17.64 10.19 -9.89
C PRO A 12 -18.44 8.89 -9.74
N PRO A 13 -19.71 8.95 -9.32
CA PRO A 13 -20.54 7.76 -9.28
C PRO A 13 -20.76 7.20 -10.68
N VAL A 14 -20.89 5.87 -10.77
CA VAL A 14 -21.29 5.20 -12.00
C VAL A 14 -22.79 5.43 -12.23
N SER A 15 -23.21 5.66 -13.49
CA SER A 15 -24.61 5.89 -13.84
C SER A 15 -25.52 4.77 -13.34
N TYR A 16 -26.65 5.14 -12.72
CA TYR A 16 -27.63 4.20 -12.15
C TYR A 16 -28.26 3.23 -13.16
N ASN A 17 -28.27 3.60 -14.44
CA ASN A 17 -28.87 2.80 -15.53
C ASN A 17 -27.89 1.81 -16.16
N THR A 18 -26.69 1.66 -15.63
CA THR A 18 -25.67 0.76 -16.18
C THR A 18 -25.64 -0.53 -15.35
N GLU A 19 -25.81 -1.67 -15.99
CA GLU A 19 -25.47 -2.95 -15.36
C GLU A 19 -24.00 -2.95 -14.99
N ARG A 20 -23.73 -3.30 -13.74
CA ARG A 20 -22.40 -3.19 -13.15
C ARG A 20 -21.92 -4.57 -12.71
N PRO A 21 -20.69 -4.95 -13.05
CA PRO A 21 -20.10 -6.17 -12.49
C PRO A 21 -19.98 -6.03 -10.97
N ILE A 22 -19.86 -7.15 -10.29
CA ILE A 22 -19.55 -7.16 -8.86
C ILE A 22 -18.15 -6.60 -8.64
N TRP A 23 -17.20 -7.05 -9.45
CA TRP A 23 -15.79 -6.73 -9.29
C TRP A 23 -15.26 -5.75 -10.33
N SER A 24 -14.36 -4.89 -9.92
CA SER A 24 -13.35 -4.28 -10.79
C SER A 24 -11.97 -4.60 -10.21
N VAL A 25 -11.22 -5.41 -10.94
CA VAL A 25 -9.80 -5.67 -10.67
C VAL A 25 -9.01 -4.72 -11.55
N MET A 26 -8.47 -3.68 -10.94
CA MET A 26 -7.72 -2.63 -11.62
C MET A 26 -6.24 -2.82 -11.32
N ILE A 27 -5.43 -2.96 -12.36
CA ILE A 27 -4.02 -3.34 -12.25
C ILE A 27 -3.15 -2.18 -12.72
N PRO A 28 -2.76 -1.26 -11.81
CA PRO A 28 -1.78 -0.23 -12.15
C PRO A 28 -0.41 -0.85 -12.38
N THR A 29 0.25 -0.48 -13.48
CA THR A 29 1.55 -1.02 -13.87
C THR A 29 2.50 0.07 -14.36
N TYR A 30 3.80 -0.13 -14.15
CA TYR A 30 4.89 0.67 -14.70
C TYR A 30 6.21 -0.12 -14.67
N ASN A 31 6.76 -0.43 -15.85
CA ASN A 31 8.02 -1.17 -15.99
C ASN A 31 8.06 -2.45 -15.15
N CYS A 32 7.01 -3.28 -15.25
CA CYS A 32 6.90 -4.53 -14.49
C CYS A 32 6.20 -5.65 -15.30
N ALA A 33 6.31 -5.64 -16.64
CA ALA A 33 5.64 -6.60 -17.52
C ALA A 33 5.98 -8.06 -17.18
N ASN A 34 7.21 -8.35 -16.73
CA ASN A 34 7.60 -9.70 -16.31
C ASN A 34 6.73 -10.21 -15.15
N TYR A 35 6.46 -9.37 -14.16
CA TYR A 35 5.63 -9.72 -13.00
C TYR A 35 4.13 -9.70 -13.35
N LEU A 36 3.74 -8.81 -14.27
CA LEU A 36 2.35 -8.69 -14.72
C LEU A 36 1.80 -10.03 -15.25
N ARG A 37 2.65 -10.90 -15.80
CA ARG A 37 2.27 -12.25 -16.21
C ARG A 37 1.72 -13.07 -15.05
N GLU A 38 2.41 -13.08 -13.92
CA GLU A 38 1.98 -13.78 -12.72
C GLU A 38 0.73 -13.13 -12.11
N THR A 39 0.70 -11.78 -12.08
CA THR A 39 -0.46 -11.02 -11.62
C THR A 39 -1.72 -11.39 -12.40
N LEU A 40 -1.67 -11.30 -13.74
CA LEU A 40 -2.80 -11.63 -14.60
C LEU A 40 -3.21 -13.09 -14.49
N ALA A 41 -2.25 -14.03 -14.49
CA ALA A 41 -2.55 -15.44 -14.32
C ALA A 41 -3.30 -15.72 -13.01
N SER A 42 -2.91 -15.07 -11.91
CA SER A 42 -3.54 -15.22 -10.59
C SER A 42 -4.99 -14.70 -10.53
N VAL A 43 -5.29 -13.66 -11.30
CA VAL A 43 -6.65 -13.10 -11.43
C VAL A 43 -7.51 -13.96 -12.37
N LEU A 44 -6.99 -14.27 -13.56
CA LEU A 44 -7.71 -15.03 -14.59
C LEU A 44 -8.07 -16.45 -14.12
N ALA A 45 -7.26 -17.07 -13.26
CA ALA A 45 -7.56 -18.36 -12.66
C ALA A 45 -8.84 -18.35 -11.77
N GLN A 46 -9.31 -17.16 -11.36
CA GLN A 46 -10.48 -16.97 -10.49
C GLN A 46 -11.57 -16.13 -11.17
N ASP A 47 -11.47 -15.93 -12.47
CA ASP A 47 -12.39 -15.08 -13.22
C ASP A 47 -13.77 -15.71 -13.39
N PRO A 48 -14.85 -15.10 -12.86
CA PRO A 48 -16.20 -15.59 -13.01
C PRO A 48 -16.88 -15.16 -14.35
N GLY A 49 -16.17 -14.45 -15.21
CA GLY A 49 -16.68 -13.93 -16.48
C GLY A 49 -16.92 -12.42 -16.50
N SER A 50 -17.04 -11.85 -17.70
CA SER A 50 -17.10 -10.41 -17.95
C SER A 50 -18.27 -9.69 -17.28
N ASP A 51 -19.41 -10.38 -17.11
CA ASP A 51 -20.60 -9.82 -16.48
C ASP A 51 -20.42 -9.61 -14.97
N MET A 52 -19.55 -10.41 -14.36
CA MET A 52 -19.29 -10.40 -12.93
C MET A 52 -18.01 -9.66 -12.56
N MET A 53 -17.02 -9.60 -13.46
CA MET A 53 -15.71 -9.03 -13.16
C MET A 53 -15.17 -8.22 -14.35
N GLN A 54 -14.88 -6.95 -14.11
CA GLN A 54 -14.01 -6.14 -14.96
C GLN A 54 -12.57 -6.40 -14.56
N ILE A 55 -11.70 -6.69 -15.54
CA ILE A 55 -10.24 -6.78 -15.35
C ILE A 55 -9.62 -5.77 -16.30
N GLU A 56 -8.81 -4.84 -15.79
CA GLU A 56 -8.19 -3.81 -16.62
C GLU A 56 -6.79 -3.46 -16.10
N VAL A 57 -5.81 -3.48 -17.00
CA VAL A 57 -4.45 -3.01 -16.76
C VAL A 57 -4.36 -1.53 -17.12
N VAL A 58 -3.82 -0.72 -16.21
CA VAL A 58 -3.63 0.72 -16.43
C VAL A 58 -2.14 1.02 -16.36
N ASP A 59 -1.52 1.17 -17.52
CA ASP A 59 -0.09 1.40 -17.67
C ASP A 59 0.29 2.88 -17.55
N ASP A 60 1.18 3.20 -16.63
CA ASP A 60 1.71 4.57 -16.43
C ASP A 60 2.83 4.93 -17.42
N ARG A 61 2.65 4.55 -18.69
CA ARG A 61 3.59 4.82 -19.78
C ARG A 61 4.93 4.11 -19.56
N SER A 62 4.92 2.79 -19.45
CA SER A 62 6.12 1.95 -19.41
C SER A 62 7.06 2.23 -20.58
N THR A 63 8.37 2.23 -20.31
CA THR A 63 9.42 2.58 -21.28
C THR A 63 10.53 1.53 -21.37
N GLN A 64 10.52 0.55 -20.45
CA GLN A 64 11.57 -0.49 -20.37
C GLN A 64 11.07 -1.88 -20.77
N ASP A 65 9.76 -2.04 -20.83
CA ASP A 65 9.08 -3.29 -21.15
C ASP A 65 7.72 -3.02 -21.83
N ASP A 66 7.00 -4.08 -22.21
CA ASP A 66 5.73 -3.99 -22.95
C ASP A 66 4.61 -4.71 -22.19
N PRO A 67 3.90 -4.00 -21.29
CA PRO A 67 2.74 -4.55 -20.58
C PRO A 67 1.57 -4.87 -21.53
N GLN A 68 1.43 -4.16 -22.65
CA GLN A 68 0.35 -4.40 -23.62
C GLN A 68 0.50 -5.79 -24.25
N ALA A 69 1.69 -6.15 -24.67
CA ALA A 69 1.96 -7.48 -25.24
C ALA A 69 1.61 -8.60 -24.23
N VAL A 70 1.86 -8.40 -22.93
CA VAL A 70 1.48 -9.36 -21.89
C VAL A 70 -0.05 -9.49 -21.76
N VAL A 71 -0.77 -8.38 -21.83
CA VAL A 71 -2.25 -8.38 -21.80
C VAL A 71 -2.82 -9.07 -23.02
N GLU A 72 -2.32 -8.79 -24.21
CA GLU A 72 -2.75 -9.42 -25.45
C GLU A 72 -2.51 -10.94 -25.46
N GLU A 73 -1.34 -11.38 -24.95
CA GLU A 73 -0.99 -12.80 -24.88
C GLU A 73 -1.84 -13.60 -23.91
N LEU A 74 -2.07 -13.08 -22.69
CA LEU A 74 -2.71 -13.83 -21.61
C LEU A 74 -4.21 -13.52 -21.47
N GLY A 75 -4.60 -12.29 -21.74
CA GLY A 75 -5.96 -11.80 -21.51
C GLY A 75 -6.81 -11.72 -22.78
N GLY A 76 -6.20 -11.53 -23.95
CA GLY A 76 -6.94 -11.29 -25.19
C GLY A 76 -8.02 -10.22 -25.01
N ASP A 77 -9.23 -10.49 -25.51
CA ASP A 77 -10.38 -9.58 -25.36
C ASP A 77 -10.97 -9.56 -23.95
N ARG A 78 -10.50 -10.43 -23.04
CA ARG A 78 -11.03 -10.53 -21.65
C ARG A 78 -10.50 -9.44 -20.75
N VAL A 79 -9.27 -8.98 -20.98
CA VAL A 79 -8.58 -7.99 -20.13
C VAL A 79 -8.46 -6.67 -20.88
N GLY A 80 -9.03 -5.61 -20.31
CA GLY A 80 -8.86 -4.26 -20.83
C GLY A 80 -7.42 -3.74 -20.63
N PHE A 81 -6.95 -2.95 -21.58
CA PHE A 81 -5.68 -2.25 -21.46
C PHE A 81 -5.86 -0.75 -21.70
N TYR A 82 -5.31 0.06 -20.80
CA TYR A 82 -5.24 1.50 -20.94
C TYR A 82 -3.84 2.00 -20.66
N GLN A 83 -3.25 2.77 -21.55
CA GLN A 83 -1.97 3.39 -21.36
C GLN A 83 -2.11 4.89 -21.14
N GLN A 84 -1.46 5.44 -20.15
CA GLN A 84 -1.35 6.89 -19.93
C GLN A 84 -0.61 7.55 -21.10
N GLN A 85 -0.97 8.77 -21.45
CA GLN A 85 -0.28 9.53 -22.50
C GLN A 85 1.18 9.86 -22.11
N LYS A 86 1.44 10.01 -20.81
CA LYS A 86 2.77 10.21 -20.21
C LYS A 86 2.79 9.57 -18.83
N ASN A 87 3.98 9.33 -18.27
CA ASN A 87 4.09 8.94 -16.87
C ASN A 87 3.51 10.03 -15.97
N VAL A 88 2.49 9.69 -15.20
CA VAL A 88 1.78 10.61 -14.30
C VAL A 88 2.09 10.35 -12.82
N GLY A 89 2.81 9.26 -12.53
CA GLY A 89 3.14 8.79 -11.20
C GLY A 89 2.04 7.89 -10.59
N HIS A 90 2.46 7.05 -9.64
CA HIS A 90 1.62 5.96 -9.09
C HIS A 90 0.26 6.44 -8.58
N ILE A 91 0.19 7.54 -7.79
CA ILE A 91 -1.08 8.02 -7.22
C ILE A 91 -2.08 8.42 -8.31
N ARG A 92 -1.64 9.13 -9.34
CA ARG A 92 -2.52 9.52 -10.45
C ARG A 92 -2.89 8.33 -11.32
N ASN A 93 -2.01 7.33 -11.41
CA ASN A 93 -2.35 6.07 -12.06
C ASN A 93 -3.41 5.29 -11.28
N PHE A 94 -3.33 5.28 -9.93
CA PHE A 94 -4.40 4.73 -9.07
C PHE A 94 -5.72 5.49 -9.24
N GLU A 95 -5.68 6.83 -9.33
CA GLU A 95 -6.87 7.64 -9.61
C GLU A 95 -7.51 7.25 -10.96
N THR A 96 -6.70 7.04 -12.00
CA THR A 96 -7.19 6.57 -13.29
C THR A 96 -7.83 5.18 -13.16
N CYS A 97 -7.25 4.27 -12.40
CA CYS A 97 -7.85 2.98 -12.07
C CYS A 97 -9.22 3.15 -11.42
N LEU A 98 -9.33 4.00 -10.40
CA LEU A 98 -10.59 4.26 -9.69
C LEU A 98 -11.65 4.88 -10.61
N GLN A 99 -11.28 5.85 -11.45
CA GLN A 99 -12.20 6.50 -12.39
C GLN A 99 -12.72 5.54 -13.47
N ARG A 100 -11.87 4.62 -13.94
CA ARG A 100 -12.21 3.64 -14.98
C ARG A 100 -12.95 2.41 -14.43
N SER A 101 -12.87 2.15 -13.12
CA SER A 101 -13.56 1.03 -12.49
C SER A 101 -15.09 1.18 -12.56
N ARG A 102 -15.83 0.09 -12.79
CA ARG A 102 -17.29 0.07 -12.87
C ARG A 102 -17.93 -0.85 -11.82
N GLY A 103 -17.17 -1.77 -11.27
CA GLY A 103 -17.65 -2.75 -10.30
C GLY A 103 -18.17 -2.11 -9.01
N LYS A 104 -18.93 -2.89 -8.24
CA LYS A 104 -19.37 -2.52 -6.89
C LYS A 104 -18.23 -2.62 -5.89
N LEU A 105 -17.34 -3.58 -6.09
CA LEU A 105 -16.16 -3.86 -5.27
C LEU A 105 -14.91 -3.59 -6.13
N ILE A 106 -13.97 -2.83 -5.58
CA ILE A 106 -12.74 -2.45 -6.28
C ILE A 106 -11.56 -3.11 -5.59
N HIS A 107 -10.82 -3.89 -6.36
CA HIS A 107 -9.51 -4.40 -6.01
C HIS A 107 -8.45 -3.67 -6.82
N LEU A 108 -7.60 -2.88 -6.15
CA LEU A 108 -6.43 -2.24 -6.75
C LEU A 108 -5.24 -3.19 -6.55
N LEU A 109 -4.95 -4.01 -7.56
CA LEU A 109 -3.88 -5.01 -7.53
C LEU A 109 -2.68 -4.52 -8.31
N HIS A 110 -1.55 -4.25 -7.65
CA HIS A 110 -0.37 -3.78 -8.36
C HIS A 110 0.16 -4.83 -9.35
N GLY A 111 0.71 -4.38 -10.47
CA GLY A 111 1.17 -5.24 -11.56
C GLY A 111 2.39 -6.13 -11.24
N ASP A 112 2.85 -6.16 -9.99
CA ASP A 112 3.90 -7.02 -9.47
C ASP A 112 3.47 -7.87 -8.26
N ASP A 113 2.21 -7.76 -7.86
CA ASP A 113 1.61 -8.53 -6.77
C ASP A 113 0.68 -9.64 -7.32
N CYS A 114 0.29 -10.59 -6.48
CA CYS A 114 -0.59 -11.68 -6.89
C CYS A 114 -1.66 -11.96 -5.84
N VAL A 115 -2.69 -12.69 -6.23
CA VAL A 115 -3.70 -13.26 -5.34
C VAL A 115 -3.67 -14.78 -5.37
N ARG A 116 -4.00 -15.41 -4.24
CA ARG A 116 -4.13 -16.87 -4.15
C ARG A 116 -5.56 -17.29 -4.45
N ASP A 117 -5.71 -18.56 -4.81
CA ASP A 117 -7.04 -19.14 -5.02
C ASP A 117 -7.97 -18.91 -3.83
N GLY A 118 -9.21 -18.53 -4.14
CA GLY A 118 -10.24 -18.19 -3.16
C GLY A 118 -10.27 -16.73 -2.72
N PHE A 119 -9.33 -15.86 -3.14
CA PHE A 119 -9.29 -14.45 -2.75
C PHE A 119 -10.62 -13.73 -2.99
N TYR A 120 -11.11 -13.74 -4.22
CA TYR A 120 -12.35 -13.02 -4.55
C TYR A 120 -13.56 -13.62 -3.85
N ARG A 121 -13.67 -14.94 -3.79
CA ARG A 121 -14.78 -15.64 -3.12
C ARG A 121 -14.86 -15.35 -1.62
N GLN A 122 -13.71 -15.41 -0.92
CA GLN A 122 -13.68 -15.20 0.53
C GLN A 122 -13.97 -13.76 0.91
N LEU A 123 -13.38 -12.79 0.18
CA LEU A 123 -13.64 -11.39 0.46
C LEU A 123 -15.07 -10.99 0.08
N GLN A 124 -15.63 -11.51 -1.03
CA GLN A 124 -17.03 -11.26 -1.39
C GLN A 124 -17.98 -11.72 -0.30
N ARG A 125 -17.74 -12.89 0.30
CA ARG A 125 -18.53 -13.37 1.43
C ARG A 125 -18.61 -12.35 2.56
N GLY A 126 -17.49 -11.72 2.91
CA GLY A 126 -17.47 -10.66 3.93
C GLY A 126 -18.41 -9.50 3.60
N PHE A 127 -18.46 -9.08 2.33
CA PHE A 127 -19.36 -8.02 1.88
C PHE A 127 -20.82 -8.43 1.80
N ASP A 128 -21.09 -9.68 1.43
CA ASP A 128 -22.45 -10.22 1.30
C ASP A 128 -23.10 -10.44 2.68
N GLU A 129 -22.33 -10.96 3.63
CA GLU A 129 -22.78 -11.17 5.02
C GLU A 129 -22.90 -9.85 5.81
N ASN A 130 -22.15 -8.81 5.42
CA ASN A 130 -22.07 -7.55 6.13
C ASN A 130 -22.20 -6.33 5.19
N PRO A 131 -23.43 -5.94 4.81
CA PRO A 131 -23.63 -4.84 3.85
C PRO A 131 -23.09 -3.48 4.30
N SER A 132 -22.87 -3.27 5.60
CA SER A 132 -22.37 -2.00 6.17
C SER A 132 -20.85 -1.82 6.09
N ILE A 133 -20.07 -2.86 5.78
CA ILE A 133 -18.61 -2.71 5.73
C ILE A 133 -18.19 -1.88 4.51
N GLY A 134 -17.22 -1.01 4.69
CA GLY A 134 -16.65 -0.21 3.59
C GLY A 134 -15.52 -0.92 2.86
N ALA A 135 -14.81 -1.80 3.55
CA ALA A 135 -13.68 -2.57 3.00
C ALA A 135 -13.56 -3.94 3.66
N ALA A 136 -12.92 -4.86 2.94
CA ALA A 136 -12.51 -6.16 3.44
C ALA A 136 -11.05 -6.41 3.06
N PHE A 137 -10.24 -6.95 3.97
CA PHE A 137 -8.88 -7.33 3.67
C PHE A 137 -8.52 -8.69 4.25
N CYS A 138 -7.55 -9.34 3.60
CA CYS A 138 -7.01 -10.62 4.08
C CYS A 138 -5.58 -10.46 4.60
N ARG A 139 -5.06 -11.48 5.23
CA ARG A 139 -3.62 -11.57 5.47
C ARG A 139 -2.88 -11.64 4.14
N HIS A 140 -1.64 -11.19 4.15
CA HIS A 140 -0.76 -11.27 2.99
C HIS A 140 0.55 -11.97 3.33
N MET A 141 1.15 -12.53 2.31
CA MET A 141 2.49 -13.10 2.37
C MET A 141 3.45 -12.20 1.59
N PHE A 142 4.63 -12.00 2.13
CA PHE A 142 5.71 -11.32 1.43
C PHE A 142 6.45 -12.32 0.55
N MET A 143 6.74 -11.92 -0.67
CA MET A 143 7.58 -12.68 -1.60
C MET A 143 8.72 -11.81 -2.14
N ASP A 144 9.81 -12.44 -2.52
CA ASP A 144 10.96 -11.78 -3.16
C ASP A 144 10.74 -11.58 -4.68
N GLU A 145 11.76 -11.09 -5.37
CA GLU A 145 11.73 -10.84 -6.81
C GLU A 145 11.53 -12.14 -7.61
N GLU A 146 12.00 -13.27 -7.10
CA GLU A 146 11.90 -14.61 -7.70
C GLU A 146 10.59 -15.33 -7.34
N GLY A 147 9.74 -14.74 -6.46
CA GLY A 147 8.46 -15.30 -6.03
C GLY A 147 8.57 -16.24 -4.82
N HIS A 148 9.72 -16.34 -4.14
CA HIS A 148 9.85 -17.14 -2.92
C HIS A 148 9.19 -16.43 -1.74
N TRP A 149 8.36 -17.15 -0.99
CA TRP A 149 7.65 -16.61 0.17
C TRP A 149 8.58 -16.50 1.38
N SER A 150 8.50 -15.38 2.08
CA SER A 150 9.36 -15.11 3.24
C SER A 150 8.61 -15.17 4.57
N TYR A 151 7.57 -14.38 4.75
CA TYR A 151 6.77 -14.39 5.97
C TYR A 151 5.31 -13.97 5.69
N ILE A 152 4.44 -14.31 6.64
CA ILE A 152 3.01 -13.99 6.59
C ILE A 152 2.74 -12.85 7.55
N SER A 153 1.86 -11.90 7.18
CA SER A 153 1.44 -10.81 8.06
C SER A 153 0.86 -11.32 9.39
N ASP A 154 0.98 -10.52 10.43
CA ASP A 154 0.44 -10.83 11.75
C ASP A 154 -1.07 -11.11 11.69
N LEU A 155 -1.59 -11.86 12.67
CA LEU A 155 -3.02 -11.98 12.90
C LEU A 155 -3.59 -10.70 13.52
N GLU A 156 -4.72 -10.22 12.99
CA GLU A 156 -5.46 -9.13 13.63
C GLU A 156 -6.51 -9.67 14.63
N GLN A 157 -7.08 -10.83 14.33
CA GLN A 157 -7.91 -11.65 15.22
C GLN A 157 -7.84 -13.12 14.79
N LEU A 158 -8.36 -14.04 15.61
CA LEU A 158 -8.24 -15.48 15.38
C LEU A 158 -9.19 -16.00 14.30
N GLU A 159 -10.30 -15.32 14.06
CA GLU A 159 -11.34 -15.72 13.11
C GLU A 159 -11.65 -14.58 12.15
N SER A 160 -12.16 -14.90 10.96
CA SER A 160 -12.63 -13.90 10.00
C SER A 160 -13.86 -13.17 10.56
N GLY A 161 -13.93 -11.85 10.35
CA GLY A 161 -15.04 -11.04 10.87
C GLY A 161 -14.76 -9.54 10.88
N ILE A 162 -15.74 -8.77 11.35
CA ILE A 162 -15.59 -7.32 11.53
C ILE A 162 -14.63 -7.05 12.69
N LEU A 163 -13.63 -6.21 12.44
CA LEU A 163 -12.64 -5.83 13.44
C LEU A 163 -13.20 -4.79 14.42
N SER A 164 -13.10 -5.09 15.70
CA SER A 164 -13.44 -4.12 16.76
C SER A 164 -12.29 -3.14 17.01
N ASN A 165 -12.61 -1.87 17.28
CA ASN A 165 -11.63 -0.80 17.56
C ASN A 165 -10.53 -0.66 16.49
N TRP A 166 -10.86 -1.00 15.23
CA TRP A 166 -9.89 -1.08 14.14
C TRP A 166 -9.17 0.22 13.87
N LEU A 167 -9.85 1.36 13.93
CA LEU A 167 -9.23 2.67 13.76
C LEU A 167 -8.01 2.86 14.69
N GLU A 168 -8.14 2.50 15.96
CA GLU A 168 -7.04 2.65 16.92
C GLU A 168 -5.89 1.65 16.67
N GLN A 169 -6.19 0.53 16.04
CA GLN A 169 -5.17 -0.48 15.70
C GLN A 169 -4.39 -0.09 14.44
N ILE A 170 -5.11 0.27 13.37
CA ILE A 170 -4.46 0.58 12.09
C ILE A 170 -3.65 1.87 12.13
N VAL A 171 -4.03 2.84 12.96
CA VAL A 171 -3.28 4.10 13.09
C VAL A 171 -1.89 3.90 13.71
N LEU A 172 -1.65 2.83 14.45
CA LEU A 172 -0.37 2.59 15.09
C LEU A 172 0.74 2.19 14.11
N ARG A 173 0.37 1.53 13.00
CA ARG A 173 1.29 1.11 11.93
C ARG A 173 0.53 0.66 10.71
N GLN A 174 1.19 0.68 9.55
CA GLN A 174 0.71 0.02 8.34
C GLN A 174 0.56 -1.50 8.58
N ARG A 175 -0.63 -2.03 8.31
CA ARG A 175 -1.00 -3.44 8.52
C ARG A 175 -1.55 -4.10 7.27
N ILE A 176 -1.97 -3.31 6.30
CA ILE A 176 -2.62 -3.75 5.07
C ILE A 176 -1.72 -3.36 3.89
N GLN A 177 -1.28 -4.33 3.11
CA GLN A 177 -0.68 -4.07 1.80
C GLN A 177 -1.79 -3.95 0.75
N THR A 178 -1.61 -3.07 -0.22
CA THR A 178 -2.64 -2.75 -1.23
C THR A 178 -3.23 -3.98 -1.93
N PRO A 179 -2.48 -5.03 -2.31
CA PRO A 179 -3.05 -6.22 -2.95
C PRO A 179 -3.95 -7.06 -2.03
N SER A 180 -3.96 -6.79 -0.72
CA SER A 180 -4.75 -7.58 0.22
C SER A 180 -6.12 -6.99 0.56
N ILE A 181 -6.45 -5.80 0.07
CA ILE A 181 -7.68 -5.09 0.42
C ILE A 181 -8.60 -4.85 -0.78
N VAL A 182 -9.88 -5.00 -0.53
CA VAL A 182 -10.97 -4.67 -1.46
C VAL A 182 -11.84 -3.61 -0.81
N VAL A 183 -12.24 -2.62 -1.56
CA VAL A 183 -13.04 -1.47 -1.08
C VAL A 183 -14.31 -1.34 -1.91
N ARG A 184 -15.44 -1.04 -1.25
CA ARG A 184 -16.65 -0.67 -1.99
C ARG A 184 -16.40 0.59 -2.82
N ARG A 185 -16.83 0.61 -4.06
CA ARG A 185 -16.67 1.79 -4.92
C ARG A 185 -17.30 3.05 -4.31
N GLU A 186 -18.45 2.93 -3.69
CA GLU A 186 -19.14 4.04 -3.03
C GLU A 186 -18.31 4.71 -1.92
N VAL A 187 -17.39 3.98 -1.29
CA VAL A 187 -16.47 4.54 -0.30
C VAL A 187 -15.50 5.51 -0.96
N TYR A 188 -14.94 5.15 -2.13
CA TYR A 188 -14.10 6.07 -2.91
C TYR A 188 -14.91 7.26 -3.45
N GLU A 189 -16.16 7.05 -3.84
CA GLU A 189 -17.06 8.12 -4.28
C GLU A 189 -17.35 9.13 -3.17
N GLN A 190 -17.43 8.68 -1.90
CA GLN A 190 -17.69 9.52 -0.74
C GLN A 190 -16.43 10.15 -0.15
N LEU A 191 -15.34 9.38 -0.03
CA LEU A 191 -14.11 9.81 0.63
C LEU A 191 -13.07 10.39 -0.32
N GLY A 192 -13.27 10.26 -1.65
CA GLY A 192 -12.30 10.61 -2.66
C GLY A 192 -11.18 9.56 -2.82
N GLY A 193 -10.31 9.78 -3.80
CA GLY A 193 -9.15 8.94 -4.08
C GLY A 193 -8.00 9.10 -3.08
N PHE A 194 -6.83 8.61 -3.46
CA PHE A 194 -5.60 8.73 -2.67
C PHE A 194 -5.12 10.18 -2.62
N ASP A 195 -4.41 10.54 -1.54
CA ASP A 195 -3.94 11.91 -1.35
C ASP A 195 -2.64 12.17 -2.14
N ARG A 196 -2.67 13.15 -3.03
CA ARG A 196 -1.57 13.50 -3.95
C ARG A 196 -0.34 14.12 -3.28
N ARG A 197 -0.40 14.41 -2.00
CA ARG A 197 0.74 15.00 -1.26
C ARG A 197 1.82 13.98 -0.93
N PHE A 198 1.52 12.69 -1.03
CA PHE A 198 2.51 11.63 -0.85
C PHE A 198 3.36 11.44 -2.10
N SER A 199 4.56 10.95 -1.91
CA SER A 199 5.51 10.75 -3.00
C SER A 199 5.94 9.31 -3.19
N CYS A 200 5.88 8.48 -2.13
CA CYS A 200 6.34 7.10 -2.20
C CYS A 200 5.86 6.19 -1.07
N TRP A 201 5.37 6.74 0.05
CA TRP A 201 4.92 5.98 1.21
C TRP A 201 3.75 6.68 1.91
N GLY A 202 2.85 5.89 2.48
CA GLY A 202 1.82 6.38 3.39
C GLY A 202 0.51 6.80 2.73
N GLU A 203 0.42 6.86 1.41
CA GLU A 203 -0.81 7.15 0.67
C GLU A 203 -1.88 6.08 0.90
N ASP A 204 -1.46 4.82 0.89
CA ASP A 204 -2.30 3.66 1.14
C ASP A 204 -2.70 3.58 2.61
N TRP A 205 -1.74 3.76 3.53
CA TRP A 205 -2.03 3.75 4.96
C TRP A 205 -2.98 4.88 5.37
N GLU A 206 -2.81 6.09 4.84
CA GLU A 206 -3.75 7.20 5.07
C GLU A 206 -5.17 6.82 4.58
N MET A 207 -5.27 6.23 3.39
CA MET A 207 -6.54 5.77 2.84
C MET A 207 -7.19 4.72 3.74
N TRP A 208 -6.44 3.72 4.20
CA TRP A 208 -7.00 2.67 5.05
C TRP A 208 -7.42 3.18 6.44
N VAL A 209 -6.68 4.12 7.03
CA VAL A 209 -7.09 4.80 8.26
C VAL A 209 -8.34 5.64 8.04
N ARG A 210 -8.43 6.37 6.93
CA ARG A 210 -9.59 7.16 6.57
C ARG A 210 -10.84 6.29 6.38
N ILE A 211 -10.71 5.15 5.73
CA ILE A 211 -11.81 4.18 5.61
C ILE A 211 -12.22 3.67 6.99
N ALA A 212 -11.28 3.26 7.83
CA ALA A 212 -11.57 2.74 9.17
C ALA A 212 -12.22 3.79 10.11
N ALA A 213 -12.05 5.08 9.83
CA ALA A 213 -12.70 6.16 10.57
C ALA A 213 -14.19 6.33 10.22
N HIS A 214 -14.63 5.85 9.05
CA HIS A 214 -15.98 6.08 8.55
C HIS A 214 -16.79 4.78 8.39
N TYR A 215 -16.12 3.63 8.25
CA TYR A 215 -16.76 2.34 7.95
C TYR A 215 -16.20 1.21 8.79
N PRO A 216 -17.01 0.22 9.16
CA PRO A 216 -16.50 -1.06 9.63
C PRO A 216 -15.66 -1.73 8.55
N VAL A 217 -14.66 -2.48 8.98
CA VAL A 217 -13.74 -3.22 8.10
C VAL A 217 -13.78 -4.69 8.45
N TRP A 218 -13.95 -5.54 7.43
CA TRP A 218 -13.89 -6.98 7.53
C TRP A 218 -12.43 -7.46 7.40
N TYR A 219 -12.11 -8.48 8.17
CA TYR A 219 -10.84 -9.17 8.12
C TYR A 219 -11.03 -10.64 7.77
N GLU A 220 -10.26 -11.11 6.80
CA GLU A 220 -10.16 -12.52 6.43
C GLU A 220 -8.84 -13.09 6.96
N VAL A 221 -8.94 -14.15 7.78
CA VAL A 221 -7.79 -14.76 8.47
C VAL A 221 -6.84 -15.49 7.53
N GLU A 222 -7.32 -15.96 6.37
CA GLU A 222 -6.47 -16.65 5.40
C GLU A 222 -5.51 -15.70 4.69
N PRO A 223 -4.26 -16.11 4.44
CA PRO A 223 -3.29 -15.31 3.67
C PRO A 223 -3.52 -15.51 2.16
N LEU A 224 -4.36 -14.65 1.57
CA LEU A 224 -4.82 -14.78 0.19
C LEU A 224 -4.17 -13.79 -0.79
N ALA A 225 -3.33 -12.87 -0.31
CA ALA A 225 -2.57 -11.95 -1.16
C ALA A 225 -1.07 -12.20 -1.04
N LEU A 226 -0.35 -11.98 -2.14
CA LEU A 226 1.11 -12.08 -2.24
C LEU A 226 1.65 -10.69 -2.59
N TYR A 227 2.40 -10.10 -1.68
CA TYR A 227 3.03 -8.80 -1.84
C TYR A 227 4.50 -8.95 -2.20
N ARG A 228 4.90 -8.46 -3.38
CA ARG A 228 6.27 -8.57 -3.88
C ARG A 228 7.14 -7.42 -3.39
N THR A 229 8.29 -7.78 -2.80
CA THR A 229 9.30 -6.81 -2.39
C THR A 229 10.42 -6.77 -3.41
N ARG A 230 10.71 -5.58 -3.96
CA ARG A 230 11.79 -5.39 -4.94
C ARG A 230 12.78 -4.33 -4.46
N SER A 231 14.06 -4.59 -4.68
CA SER A 231 15.13 -3.65 -4.36
C SER A 231 15.07 -2.37 -5.20
N THR A 232 14.54 -2.46 -6.41
CA THR A 232 14.39 -1.37 -7.38
C THR A 232 13.05 -0.64 -7.29
N SER A 233 12.16 -1.03 -6.38
CA SER A 233 10.85 -0.39 -6.20
C SER A 233 10.98 1.07 -5.74
N LEU A 234 9.93 1.87 -5.96
CA LEU A 234 9.80 3.23 -5.42
C LEU A 234 10.04 3.26 -3.92
N SER A 235 9.45 2.30 -3.20
CA SER A 235 9.58 2.16 -1.75
C SER A 235 11.03 1.88 -1.32
N GLY A 236 11.73 0.97 -2.00
CA GLY A 236 13.12 0.65 -1.72
C GLY A 236 14.06 1.84 -1.88
N ASN A 237 13.92 2.60 -2.96
CA ASN A 237 14.73 3.78 -3.24
C ASN A 237 14.53 4.93 -2.23
N SER A 238 13.32 5.08 -1.72
CA SER A 238 12.97 6.15 -0.76
C SER A 238 13.59 5.94 0.62
N VAL A 239 13.88 4.71 1.01
CA VAL A 239 14.52 4.38 2.29
C VAL A 239 15.91 5.02 2.39
N ARG A 240 16.70 4.98 1.32
CA ARG A 240 18.06 5.54 1.33
C ARG A 240 18.08 7.05 1.55
N THR A 241 17.06 7.77 1.10
CA THR A 241 16.94 9.23 1.24
C THR A 241 16.23 9.66 2.53
N GLY A 242 15.59 8.75 3.26
CA GLY A 242 14.75 9.05 4.40
C GLY A 242 13.34 9.53 4.03
N LYS A 243 13.02 9.58 2.73
CA LYS A 243 11.76 10.12 2.23
C LYS A 243 10.55 9.28 2.66
N ASN A 244 10.75 7.96 2.82
CA ASN A 244 9.77 7.06 3.40
C ASN A 244 9.25 7.55 4.77
N ILE A 245 10.14 7.94 5.67
CA ILE A 245 9.76 8.42 7.02
C ILE A 245 9.19 9.84 6.98
N GLN A 246 9.63 10.67 6.04
CA GLN A 246 9.03 11.99 5.82
C GLN A 246 7.56 11.89 5.41
N ASP A 247 7.26 11.02 4.46
CA ASP A 247 5.88 10.76 4.04
C ASP A 247 5.05 10.14 5.16
N ILE A 248 5.60 9.20 5.92
CA ILE A 248 4.93 8.62 7.10
C ILE A 248 4.64 9.68 8.16
N ARG A 249 5.56 10.61 8.47
CA ARG A 249 5.29 11.71 9.41
C ARG A 249 4.14 12.59 8.92
N LYS A 250 4.11 12.88 7.62
CA LYS A 250 2.99 13.60 7.00
C LYS A 250 1.67 12.84 7.16
N ALA A 251 1.68 11.52 6.90
CA ALA A 251 0.51 10.68 7.10
C ALA A 251 0.03 10.72 8.57
N ILE A 252 0.95 10.64 9.54
CA ILE A 252 0.61 10.72 10.98
C ILE A 252 -0.10 12.03 11.32
N GLU A 253 0.36 13.16 10.76
CA GLU A 253 -0.30 14.45 10.96
C GLU A 253 -1.72 14.46 10.37
N MET A 254 -1.88 13.91 9.17
CA MET A 254 -3.17 13.85 8.49
C MET A 254 -4.17 12.93 9.20
N VAL A 255 -3.77 11.71 9.54
CA VAL A 255 -4.67 10.73 10.16
C VAL A 255 -5.07 11.12 11.57
N ARG A 256 -4.34 12.03 12.22
CA ARG A 256 -4.68 12.55 13.54
C ARG A 256 -6.08 13.18 13.58
N GLU A 257 -6.54 13.75 12.47
CA GLU A 257 -7.85 14.39 12.37
C GLU A 257 -9.03 13.40 12.50
N TYR A 258 -8.77 12.12 12.17
CA TYR A 258 -9.77 11.05 12.28
C TYR A 258 -9.85 10.41 13.66
N LEU A 259 -8.90 10.72 14.57
CA LEU A 259 -8.84 10.07 15.87
C LEU A 259 -9.76 10.74 16.90
N PRO A 260 -10.33 9.94 17.83
CA PRO A 260 -11.04 10.49 18.99
C PRO A 260 -10.16 11.50 19.73
N LYS A 261 -10.68 12.70 19.99
CA LYS A 261 -9.92 13.85 20.54
C LYS A 261 -9.15 13.51 21.81
N GLU A 262 -9.78 12.74 22.70
CA GLU A 262 -9.22 12.30 23.99
C GLU A 262 -8.06 11.31 23.84
N ARG A 263 -8.00 10.57 22.73
CA ARG A 263 -6.98 9.56 22.44
C ARG A 263 -5.95 9.98 21.39
N ALA A 264 -6.27 11.01 20.61
CA ALA A 264 -5.47 11.45 19.47
C ALA A 264 -3.99 11.69 19.86
N LYS A 265 -3.74 12.41 20.97
CA LYS A 265 -2.38 12.69 21.44
C LYS A 265 -1.61 11.39 21.77
N GLN A 266 -2.23 10.48 22.51
CA GLN A 266 -1.61 9.23 22.94
C GLN A 266 -1.29 8.31 21.74
N LEU A 267 -2.27 8.13 20.84
CA LEU A 267 -2.12 7.30 19.66
C LEU A 267 -1.02 7.87 18.73
N THR A 268 -1.06 9.18 18.44
CA THR A 268 -0.03 9.85 17.64
C THR A 268 1.38 9.64 18.21
N GLN A 269 1.56 9.78 19.54
CA GLN A 269 2.86 9.56 20.18
C GLN A 269 3.34 8.11 20.07
N LYS A 270 2.43 7.13 20.21
CA LYS A 270 2.77 5.72 20.02
C LYS A 270 3.20 5.45 18.58
N THR A 271 2.47 6.00 17.60
CA THR A 271 2.77 5.86 16.17
C THR A 271 4.11 6.48 15.81
N LEU A 272 4.38 7.72 16.26
CA LEU A 272 5.68 8.37 16.07
C LEU A 272 6.83 7.56 16.68
N THR A 273 6.63 6.99 17.87
CA THR A 273 7.64 6.13 18.50
C THR A 273 7.88 4.85 17.70
N HIS A 274 6.81 4.22 17.19
CA HIS A 274 6.92 3.04 16.35
C HIS A 274 7.77 3.33 15.10
N TYR A 275 7.44 4.38 14.36
CA TYR A 275 8.16 4.72 13.13
C TYR A 275 9.55 5.30 13.36
N ALA A 276 9.83 5.91 14.51
CA ALA A 276 11.18 6.25 14.90
C ALA A 276 12.07 4.99 15.08
N LEU A 277 11.55 3.95 15.74
CA LEU A 277 12.25 2.67 15.90
C LEU A 277 12.41 1.94 14.56
N PHE A 278 11.39 1.98 13.71
CA PHE A 278 11.41 1.43 12.35
C PHE A 278 12.52 2.09 11.50
N ALA A 279 12.63 3.41 11.54
CA ALA A 279 13.72 4.15 10.87
C ALA A 279 15.10 3.75 11.39
N LEU A 280 15.27 3.58 12.71
CA LEU A 280 16.53 3.10 13.29
C LEU A 280 16.85 1.65 12.86
N GLY A 281 15.84 0.81 12.65
CA GLY A 281 16.00 -0.52 12.07
C GLY A 281 16.59 -0.45 10.66
N TYR A 282 16.03 0.37 9.79
CA TYR A 282 16.60 0.63 8.45
C TYR A 282 17.99 1.23 8.51
N ALA A 283 18.22 2.19 9.40
CA ALA A 283 19.54 2.77 9.58
C ALA A 283 20.59 1.71 9.93
N SER A 284 20.25 0.74 10.80
CA SER A 284 21.12 -0.36 11.15
C SER A 284 21.41 -1.29 9.97
N GLN A 285 20.41 -1.63 9.17
CA GLN A 285 20.57 -2.47 7.97
C GLN A 285 21.45 -1.78 6.92
N LEU A 286 21.20 -0.49 6.64
CA LEU A 286 22.00 0.30 5.71
C LEU A 286 23.46 0.43 6.19
N ALA A 287 23.67 0.66 7.49
CA ALA A 287 24.99 0.70 8.09
C ALA A 287 25.73 -0.64 7.94
N ALA A 288 25.04 -1.77 8.12
CA ALA A 288 25.63 -3.10 7.92
C ALA A 288 26.07 -3.31 6.47
N LYS A 289 25.28 -2.83 5.50
CA LYS A 289 25.59 -2.86 4.05
C LYS A 289 26.66 -1.82 3.62
N GLY A 290 27.13 -0.95 4.53
CA GLY A 290 28.10 0.11 4.22
C GLY A 290 27.51 1.40 3.68
N ASP A 291 26.19 1.49 3.53
CA ASP A 291 25.52 2.72 3.10
C ASP A 291 25.39 3.71 4.27
N THR A 292 26.49 4.43 4.53
CA THR A 292 26.55 5.43 5.60
C THR A 292 25.64 6.62 5.34
N TYR A 293 25.42 6.99 4.08
CA TYR A 293 24.53 8.09 3.69
C TYR A 293 23.09 7.76 4.05
N GLY A 294 22.59 6.64 3.60
CA GLY A 294 21.24 6.19 3.91
C GLY A 294 21.02 6.01 5.41
N ALA A 295 21.99 5.40 6.12
CA ALA A 295 21.92 5.22 7.56
C ALA A 295 21.79 6.56 8.32
N LYS A 296 22.57 7.58 7.95
CA LYS A 296 22.47 8.92 8.55
C LYS A 296 21.11 9.57 8.29
N ASN A 297 20.57 9.46 7.09
CA ASN A 297 19.25 9.99 6.77
C ASN A 297 18.16 9.33 7.64
N GLN A 298 18.17 8.01 7.77
CA GLN A 298 17.21 7.31 8.61
C GLN A 298 17.34 7.67 10.09
N ILE A 299 18.56 7.83 10.62
CA ILE A 299 18.78 8.31 12.01
C ILE A 299 18.17 9.71 12.19
N ARG A 300 18.42 10.61 11.26
CA ARG A 300 17.87 11.97 11.29
C ARG A 300 16.36 11.95 11.34
N GLU A 301 15.73 11.20 10.45
CA GLU A 301 14.26 11.10 10.41
C GLU A 301 13.68 10.43 11.66
N ALA A 302 14.36 9.44 12.25
CA ALA A 302 13.96 8.85 13.52
C ALA A 302 13.90 9.89 14.66
N LEU A 303 14.93 10.75 14.76
CA LEU A 303 14.99 11.82 15.76
C LEU A 303 13.93 12.91 15.51
N LEU A 304 13.56 13.16 14.24
CA LEU A 304 12.46 14.08 13.88
C LEU A 304 11.08 13.49 14.18
N CYS A 305 10.91 12.15 14.19
CA CYS A 305 9.68 11.51 14.65
C CYS A 305 9.51 11.67 16.15
N GLN A 306 10.57 11.37 16.92
CA GLN A 306 10.49 11.31 18.37
C GLN A 306 11.88 11.52 19.01
N SER A 307 11.98 12.43 19.99
CA SER A 307 13.23 12.77 20.69
C SER A 307 13.25 12.27 22.14
N SER A 308 12.61 11.14 22.44
CA SER A 308 12.69 10.50 23.76
C SER A 308 14.01 9.75 23.94
N LEU A 309 14.40 9.50 25.19
CA LEU A 309 15.60 8.70 25.51
C LEU A 309 15.61 7.33 24.83
N LYS A 310 14.42 6.72 24.66
CA LYS A 310 14.23 5.44 23.96
C LYS A 310 14.71 5.48 22.50
N ILE A 311 14.69 6.64 21.86
CA ILE A 311 15.14 6.85 20.47
C ILE A 311 16.56 7.44 20.43
N ILE A 312 16.85 8.41 21.29
CA ILE A 312 18.14 9.11 21.31
C ILE A 312 19.31 8.13 21.58
N PHE A 313 19.20 7.24 22.56
CA PHE A 313 20.28 6.31 22.89
C PHE A 313 20.64 5.37 21.72
N PRO A 314 19.71 4.64 21.09
CA PRO A 314 20.02 3.83 19.91
C PRO A 314 20.56 4.67 18.74
N ALA A 315 20.02 5.87 18.51
CA ALA A 315 20.48 6.78 17.46
C ALA A 315 21.94 7.19 17.68
N LEU A 316 22.31 7.59 18.91
CA LEU A 316 23.69 7.94 19.27
C LEU A 316 24.63 6.74 19.11
N LYS A 317 24.25 5.57 19.63
CA LYS A 317 25.04 4.34 19.49
C LYS A 317 25.33 4.01 18.02
N LEU A 318 24.32 4.12 17.18
CA LEU A 318 24.48 3.85 15.75
C LEU A 318 25.33 4.92 15.06
N SER A 319 25.13 6.20 15.39
CA SER A 319 25.95 7.31 14.86
C SER A 319 27.43 7.16 15.22
N THR A 320 27.73 6.79 16.46
CA THR A 320 29.11 6.54 16.92
C THR A 320 29.74 5.39 16.14
N LYS A 321 28.99 4.28 15.94
CA LYS A 321 29.47 3.13 15.15
C LYS A 321 29.78 3.54 13.69
N LEU A 322 28.95 4.36 13.07
CA LEU A 322 29.17 4.88 11.73
C LEU A 322 30.42 5.75 11.65
N TYR A 323 30.62 6.62 12.64
CA TYR A 323 31.78 7.49 12.73
C TYR A 323 33.09 6.69 12.85
N TYR A 324 33.17 5.71 13.75
CA TYR A 324 34.35 4.85 13.88
C TYR A 324 34.64 4.08 12.60
N ARG A 325 33.62 3.55 11.92
CA ARG A 325 33.80 2.85 10.64
C ARG A 325 34.40 3.79 9.58
N GLN A 326 33.92 5.03 9.49
CA GLN A 326 34.48 6.02 8.55
C GLN A 326 35.95 6.35 8.82
N ILE A 327 36.36 6.42 10.09
CA ILE A 327 37.77 6.60 10.46
C ILE A 327 38.62 5.40 10.04
N LEU A 328 38.18 4.19 10.36
CA LEU A 328 38.90 2.96 10.00
C LEU A 328 39.03 2.79 8.48
N ASP A 329 37.97 3.12 7.73
CA ASP A 329 38.01 3.05 6.27
C ASP A 329 38.98 4.10 5.65
N LYS A 330 39.14 5.25 6.30
CA LYS A 330 40.15 6.26 5.91
C LYS A 330 41.56 5.76 6.20
N ILE A 331 41.81 5.18 7.39
CA ILE A 331 43.13 4.66 7.77
C ILE A 331 43.59 3.50 6.86
N ARG A 332 42.66 2.65 6.44
CA ARG A 332 42.96 1.52 5.54
C ARG A 332 43.28 1.91 4.09
N LYS A 333 42.99 3.14 3.71
CA LYS A 333 43.28 3.66 2.35
C LYS A 333 44.63 4.35 2.25
N TYR A 334 45.34 4.50 3.36
CA TYR A 334 46.74 4.94 3.46
C TYR A 334 47.63 3.76 3.84
#